data_844b78a1687b85e8b1f54b5231e42190
#
_entry.id   844b78a1687b85e8b1f54b5231e42190
#
_cell.length_a   1.000
_cell.length_b   1.000
_cell.length_c   1.000
_cell.angle_alpha   90.00
_cell.angle_beta   90.00
_cell.angle_gamma   90.00
#
_symmetry.space_group_name_H-M   'P 1'
#
loop_
_entity.id
_entity.type
_entity.pdbx_description
1 polymer ?
#
loop_
_entity_poly.entity_id
_entity_poly.type
_entity_poly.pdbx_seq_one_letter_code
_entity_poly.pdbx_strand_id
1 'polypeptide(L)'
;MIPKNPKFDDIRPYYEEEIPAAMQRITNSEEFPLLASYVYPSETLETTREKIRSFKSVREFQHDTMRRVNEQIIARSISEFTVSGLERLSPGKHYLFVSNHRDIMLDASLLQYYFVLNGFDTTEITFGANLMMHPVVIDVGKSNKMFKVARPGGDIKEFYHSSMHLSEYIRYTIKEKGQSVWIAQRNGRTKNGIDQTDQGIIKMFCMSESKDKIKALAELNIVPIAISYEWESCDILKALELYESQYTKYTKKPGEDLNSILTGILQPKGRVHIALCLPIRMAELSAFEGQTNNEYHKSVARLIDSRINTAYRLFPNNYIAHDILYGNTRYQSMYTDEEYNLFLQHLKELDRYAETCDIEQLCDIFVGIYANPVDNR
;
A
#
# COMPACT_ATOMS: atom_id res chain seq x y z
N MET A 1 -8.57 -27.72 0.25
CA MET A 1 -9.15 -27.03 1.44
C MET A 1 -7.98 -26.33 2.15
N ILE A 2 -8.07 -25.03 2.38
CA ILE A 2 -7.02 -24.27 3.08
C ILE A 2 -6.93 -24.80 4.52
N PRO A 3 -5.72 -25.15 5.03
CA PRO A 3 -5.59 -25.63 6.40
C PRO A 3 -6.01 -24.52 7.38
N LYS A 4 -6.87 -24.87 8.33
CA LYS A 4 -7.25 -23.97 9.43
C LYS A 4 -6.21 -24.05 10.53
N ASN A 5 -5.78 -22.90 11.02
CA ASN A 5 -4.85 -22.82 12.14
C ASN A 5 -5.38 -21.84 13.19
N PRO A 6 -6.00 -22.33 14.28
CA PRO A 6 -6.59 -21.48 15.32
C PRO A 6 -5.59 -20.54 15.99
N LYS A 7 -4.30 -20.83 15.91
CA LYS A 7 -3.23 -19.95 16.41
C LYS A 7 -3.32 -18.53 15.86
N PHE A 8 -3.90 -18.35 14.66
CA PHE A 8 -3.94 -17.07 13.95
C PHE A 8 -5.34 -16.47 13.85
N ASP A 9 -6.33 -16.97 14.59
CA ASP A 9 -7.71 -16.49 14.51
C ASP A 9 -7.87 -15.01 14.87
N ASP A 10 -6.97 -14.48 15.68
CA ASP A 10 -6.93 -13.09 16.12
C ASP A 10 -6.49 -12.10 15.04
N ILE A 11 -5.74 -12.56 14.02
CA ILE A 11 -5.20 -11.70 12.97
C ILE A 11 -5.68 -12.04 11.56
N ARG A 12 -5.97 -13.29 11.23
CA ARG A 12 -6.26 -13.79 9.88
C ARG A 12 -7.48 -13.13 9.21
N PRO A 13 -7.56 -13.20 7.85
CA PRO A 13 -8.80 -12.95 7.12
C PRO A 13 -9.90 -13.97 7.46
N TYR A 14 -11.10 -13.75 6.94
CA TYR A 14 -12.16 -14.75 7.06
C TYR A 14 -11.85 -16.02 6.26
N TYR A 15 -12.28 -17.16 6.79
CA TYR A 15 -12.41 -18.40 6.01
C TYR A 15 -13.67 -18.33 5.13
N GLU A 16 -13.74 -19.19 4.11
CA GLU A 16 -14.85 -19.21 3.15
C GLU A 16 -16.22 -19.34 3.84
N GLU A 17 -16.34 -20.18 4.86
CA GLU A 17 -17.58 -20.37 5.62
C GLU A 17 -18.03 -19.17 6.46
N GLU A 18 -17.16 -18.20 6.72
CA GLU A 18 -17.46 -16.97 7.46
C GLU A 18 -18.01 -15.87 6.52
N ILE A 19 -17.80 -16.00 5.21
CA ILE A 19 -18.19 -15.00 4.21
C ILE A 19 -19.70 -14.73 4.19
N PRO A 20 -20.60 -15.72 4.17
CA PRO A 20 -22.03 -15.44 4.16
C PRO A 20 -22.50 -14.61 5.35
N ALA A 21 -21.96 -14.87 6.54
CA ALA A 21 -22.29 -14.08 7.74
C ALA A 21 -21.74 -12.66 7.66
N ALA A 22 -20.54 -12.46 7.13
CA ALA A 22 -19.97 -11.13 6.89
C ALA A 22 -20.80 -10.34 5.87
N MET A 23 -21.22 -10.94 4.78
CA MET A 23 -22.09 -10.30 3.77
C MET A 23 -23.42 -9.85 4.36
N GLN A 24 -24.01 -10.63 5.26
CA GLN A 24 -25.21 -10.23 5.98
C GLN A 24 -24.96 -9.00 6.86
N ARG A 25 -23.87 -8.95 7.62
CA ARG A 25 -23.54 -7.80 8.47
C ARG A 25 -23.29 -6.55 7.63
N ILE A 26 -22.50 -6.65 6.56
CA ILE A 26 -22.24 -5.54 5.61
C ILE A 26 -23.57 -5.00 5.08
N THR A 27 -24.46 -5.87 4.58
CA THR A 27 -25.71 -5.45 3.95
C THR A 27 -26.75 -4.93 4.93
N ASN A 28 -26.59 -5.19 6.24
CA ASN A 28 -27.45 -4.66 7.31
C ASN A 28 -26.89 -3.38 7.96
N SER A 29 -25.68 -2.96 7.59
CA SER A 29 -25.06 -1.77 8.17
C SER A 29 -25.73 -0.46 7.70
N GLU A 30 -25.57 0.60 8.47
CA GLU A 30 -26.05 1.94 8.13
C GLU A 30 -25.32 2.53 6.92
N GLU A 31 -24.07 2.14 6.70
CA GLU A 31 -23.24 2.60 5.59
C GLU A 31 -23.55 1.91 4.26
N PHE A 32 -24.28 0.79 4.31
CA PHE A 32 -24.51 -0.02 3.11
C PHE A 32 -25.17 0.74 1.96
N PRO A 33 -26.18 1.61 2.16
CA PRO A 33 -26.77 2.38 1.06
C PRO A 33 -25.75 3.25 0.32
N LEU A 34 -24.84 3.89 1.04
CA LEU A 34 -23.78 4.71 0.46
C LEU A 34 -22.77 3.85 -0.32
N LEU A 35 -22.33 2.75 0.27
CA LEU A 35 -21.41 1.81 -0.38
C LEU A 35 -22.02 1.21 -1.65
N ALA A 36 -23.28 0.77 -1.58
CA ALA A 36 -24.01 0.20 -2.69
C ALA A 36 -24.15 1.19 -3.86
N SER A 37 -24.53 2.44 -3.58
CA SER A 37 -24.67 3.48 -4.60
C SER A 37 -23.33 3.83 -5.28
N TYR A 38 -22.23 3.73 -4.55
CA TYR A 38 -20.90 3.97 -5.12
C TYR A 38 -20.44 2.82 -6.03
N VAL A 39 -20.64 1.57 -5.59
CA VAL A 39 -20.14 0.38 -6.31
C VAL A 39 -21.07 -0.04 -7.45
N TYR A 40 -22.38 0.12 -7.28
CA TYR A 40 -23.42 -0.32 -8.20
C TYR A 40 -24.42 0.80 -8.53
N PRO A 41 -23.95 1.91 -9.15
CA PRO A 41 -24.76 3.12 -9.33
C PRO A 41 -26.00 2.93 -10.21
N SER A 42 -26.04 1.88 -11.03
CA SER A 42 -27.16 1.54 -11.92
C SER A 42 -28.13 0.50 -11.34
N GLU A 43 -27.86 -0.04 -10.15
CA GLU A 43 -28.70 -1.07 -9.53
C GLU A 43 -29.52 -0.46 -8.37
N THR A 44 -30.67 -1.07 -8.09
CA THR A 44 -31.43 -0.69 -6.89
C THR A 44 -30.74 -1.19 -5.64
N LEU A 45 -30.98 -0.52 -4.52
CA LEU A 45 -30.42 -0.94 -3.23
C LEU A 45 -30.78 -2.38 -2.86
N GLU A 46 -32.02 -2.80 -3.15
CA GLU A 46 -32.49 -4.17 -2.83
C GLU A 46 -31.80 -5.21 -3.72
N THR A 47 -31.72 -4.95 -5.03
CA THR A 47 -30.99 -5.84 -5.98
C THR A 47 -29.52 -6.01 -5.55
N THR A 48 -28.87 -4.92 -5.17
CA THR A 48 -27.48 -4.94 -4.68
C THR A 48 -27.38 -5.72 -3.35
N ARG A 49 -28.34 -5.55 -2.46
CA ARG A 49 -28.42 -6.26 -1.17
C ARG A 49 -28.53 -7.77 -1.37
N GLU A 50 -29.45 -8.22 -2.22
CA GLU A 50 -29.64 -9.63 -2.54
C GLU A 50 -28.40 -10.24 -3.19
N LYS A 51 -27.80 -9.51 -4.15
CA LYS A 51 -26.56 -9.92 -4.81
C LYS A 51 -25.42 -10.14 -3.79
N ILE A 52 -25.14 -9.17 -2.94
CA ILE A 52 -24.03 -9.28 -1.97
C ILE A 52 -24.32 -10.39 -0.96
N ARG A 53 -25.57 -10.55 -0.48
CA ARG A 53 -25.95 -11.66 0.40
C ARG A 53 -25.82 -13.04 -0.25
N SER A 54 -25.84 -13.13 -1.57
CA SER A 54 -25.69 -14.39 -2.28
C SER A 54 -24.25 -14.92 -2.30
N PHE A 55 -23.25 -14.08 -2.02
CA PHE A 55 -21.84 -14.48 -2.06
C PHE A 55 -21.50 -15.53 -1.00
N LYS A 56 -20.82 -16.59 -1.42
CA LYS A 56 -20.42 -17.73 -0.60
C LYS A 56 -18.91 -17.82 -0.42
N SER A 57 -18.14 -17.02 -1.16
CA SER A 57 -16.68 -17.12 -1.20
C SER A 57 -16.01 -15.74 -1.23
N VAL A 58 -14.78 -15.70 -0.74
CA VAL A 58 -13.87 -14.55 -0.91
C VAL A 58 -13.75 -14.18 -2.38
N ARG A 59 -13.64 -15.18 -3.25
CA ARG A 59 -13.48 -14.98 -4.69
C ARG A 59 -14.68 -14.24 -5.30
N GLU A 60 -15.91 -14.61 -4.97
CA GLU A 60 -17.11 -13.90 -5.45
C GLU A 60 -17.11 -12.46 -5.01
N PHE A 61 -16.82 -12.19 -3.73
CA PHE A 61 -16.73 -10.83 -3.21
C PHE A 61 -15.65 -10.00 -3.92
N GLN A 62 -14.45 -10.57 -4.13
CA GLN A 62 -13.35 -9.88 -4.80
C GLN A 62 -13.62 -9.66 -6.30
N HIS A 63 -14.12 -10.67 -7.01
CA HIS A 63 -14.32 -10.62 -8.47
C HIS A 63 -15.54 -9.79 -8.88
N ASP A 64 -16.54 -9.64 -8.04
CA ASP A 64 -17.68 -8.76 -8.32
C ASP A 64 -17.49 -7.39 -7.62
N THR A 65 -17.52 -7.34 -6.29
CA THR A 65 -17.58 -6.07 -5.56
C THR A 65 -16.25 -5.32 -5.61
N MET A 66 -15.14 -5.93 -5.18
CA MET A 66 -13.86 -5.22 -5.09
C MET A 66 -13.28 -4.86 -6.45
N ARG A 67 -13.49 -5.69 -7.46
CA ARG A 67 -13.15 -5.36 -8.84
C ARG A 67 -13.89 -4.10 -9.30
N ARG A 68 -15.19 -4.01 -9.08
CA ARG A 68 -16.00 -2.83 -9.46
C ARG A 68 -15.59 -1.57 -8.70
N VAL A 69 -15.23 -1.70 -7.41
CA VAL A 69 -14.66 -0.57 -6.64
C VAL A 69 -13.44 0.00 -7.36
N ASN A 70 -12.50 -0.85 -7.75
CA ASN A 70 -11.30 -0.40 -8.47
C ASN A 70 -11.62 0.15 -9.87
N GLU A 71 -12.55 -0.45 -10.62
CA GLU A 71 -13.01 0.06 -11.91
C GLU A 71 -13.57 1.47 -11.78
N GLN A 72 -14.39 1.74 -10.76
CA GLN A 72 -14.92 3.09 -10.48
C GLN A 72 -13.82 4.09 -10.12
N ILE A 73 -12.86 3.69 -9.29
CA ILE A 73 -11.73 4.55 -8.91
C ILE A 73 -10.87 4.86 -10.14
N ILE A 74 -10.51 3.85 -10.92
CA ILE A 74 -9.71 4.03 -12.13
C ILE A 74 -10.44 4.96 -13.11
N ALA A 75 -11.70 4.69 -13.40
CA ALA A 75 -12.48 5.50 -14.36
C ALA A 75 -12.61 6.98 -13.94
N ARG A 76 -12.60 7.27 -12.63
CA ARG A 76 -12.83 8.64 -12.12
C ARG A 76 -11.56 9.43 -11.84
N SER A 77 -10.46 8.75 -11.52
CA SER A 77 -9.28 9.40 -10.95
C SER A 77 -7.95 9.04 -11.61
N ILE A 78 -7.91 8.05 -12.51
CA ILE A 78 -6.69 7.58 -13.15
C ILE A 78 -6.83 7.66 -14.66
N SER A 79 -5.96 8.44 -15.32
CA SER A 79 -5.98 8.61 -16.77
C SER A 79 -5.33 7.43 -17.51
N GLU A 80 -4.33 6.82 -16.91
CA GLU A 80 -3.64 5.63 -17.44
C GLU A 80 -3.18 4.75 -16.29
N PHE A 81 -3.57 3.47 -16.31
CA PHE A 81 -3.11 2.46 -15.35
C PHE A 81 -2.28 1.40 -16.06
N THR A 82 -1.02 1.24 -15.67
CA THR A 82 -0.10 0.27 -16.27
C THR A 82 0.59 -0.56 -15.21
N VAL A 83 0.90 -1.81 -15.57
CA VAL A 83 1.68 -2.72 -14.71
C VAL A 83 2.75 -3.41 -15.55
N SER A 84 3.93 -3.60 -14.98
CA SER A 84 5.04 -4.33 -15.61
C SER A 84 5.60 -5.41 -14.69
N GLY A 85 6.23 -6.43 -15.26
CA GLY A 85 6.96 -7.45 -14.50
C GLY A 85 6.11 -8.66 -14.06
N LEU A 86 4.84 -8.79 -14.49
CA LEU A 86 4.01 -9.96 -14.16
C LEU A 86 4.64 -11.27 -14.68
N GLU A 87 5.31 -11.21 -15.83
CA GLU A 87 6.03 -12.33 -16.46
C GLU A 87 7.21 -12.87 -15.62
N ARG A 88 7.60 -12.14 -14.58
CA ARG A 88 8.67 -12.54 -13.64
C ARG A 88 8.16 -13.50 -12.55
N LEU A 89 6.85 -13.60 -12.42
CA LEU A 89 6.20 -14.48 -11.46
C LEU A 89 5.97 -15.87 -12.08
N SER A 90 6.25 -16.92 -11.32
CA SER A 90 6.00 -18.29 -11.73
C SER A 90 4.61 -18.74 -11.26
N PRO A 91 3.79 -19.33 -12.14
CA PRO A 91 2.52 -19.90 -11.74
C PRO A 91 2.68 -20.91 -10.59
N GLY A 92 1.78 -20.87 -9.62
CA GLY A 92 1.78 -21.78 -8.47
C GLY A 92 2.84 -21.52 -7.40
N LYS A 93 3.67 -20.47 -7.58
CA LYS A 93 4.61 -20.01 -6.56
C LYS A 93 3.98 -18.87 -5.75
N HIS A 94 4.22 -18.86 -4.45
CA HIS A 94 3.70 -17.84 -3.54
C HIS A 94 4.83 -16.90 -3.10
N TYR A 95 4.51 -15.62 -2.96
CA TYR A 95 5.46 -14.53 -2.81
C TYR A 95 5.12 -13.62 -1.65
N LEU A 96 6.13 -13.06 -1.03
CA LEU A 96 6.00 -11.88 -0.17
C LEU A 96 6.27 -10.64 -1.01
N PHE A 97 5.23 -9.92 -1.36
CA PHE A 97 5.33 -8.64 -2.06
C PHE A 97 5.61 -7.53 -1.06
N VAL A 98 6.77 -6.88 -1.17
CA VAL A 98 7.16 -5.74 -0.33
C VAL A 98 7.11 -4.48 -1.18
N SER A 99 6.16 -3.59 -0.88
CA SER A 99 5.85 -2.41 -1.69
C SER A 99 6.24 -1.12 -0.99
N ASN A 100 6.70 -0.11 -1.75
CA ASN A 100 6.62 1.25 -1.25
C ASN A 100 5.15 1.57 -0.92
N HIS A 101 4.92 2.58 -0.08
CA HIS A 101 3.59 2.85 0.46
C HIS A 101 3.24 4.34 0.33
N ARG A 102 2.41 4.64 -0.66
CA ARG A 102 2.00 5.99 -1.05
C ARG A 102 0.54 6.29 -0.71
N ASP A 103 -0.34 5.29 -0.81
CA ASP A 103 -1.77 5.40 -0.51
C ASP A 103 -2.22 4.31 0.47
N ILE A 104 -3.16 4.63 1.38
CA ILE A 104 -3.63 3.67 2.40
C ILE A 104 -4.29 2.45 1.76
N MET A 105 -5.09 2.66 0.73
CA MET A 105 -5.92 1.62 0.13
C MET A 105 -5.44 1.22 -1.27
N LEU A 106 -5.07 2.20 -2.10
CA LEU A 106 -4.89 1.97 -3.53
C LEU A 106 -3.64 1.15 -3.85
N ASP A 107 -2.56 1.28 -3.08
CA ASP A 107 -1.32 0.55 -3.37
C ASP A 107 -1.56 -0.97 -3.44
N ALA A 108 -2.24 -1.52 -2.44
CA ALA A 108 -2.60 -2.94 -2.44
C ALA A 108 -3.76 -3.24 -3.39
N SER A 109 -4.80 -2.39 -3.40
CA SER A 109 -6.06 -2.64 -4.11
C SER A 109 -5.87 -2.70 -5.63
N LEU A 110 -5.11 -1.78 -6.21
CA LEU A 110 -4.82 -1.76 -7.66
C LEU A 110 -4.00 -2.98 -8.09
N LEU A 111 -3.09 -3.47 -7.24
CA LEU A 111 -2.36 -4.71 -7.51
C LEU A 111 -3.30 -5.91 -7.53
N GLN A 112 -4.22 -6.03 -6.55
CA GLN A 112 -5.21 -7.12 -6.52
C GLN A 112 -6.13 -7.07 -7.73
N TYR A 113 -6.59 -5.88 -8.12
CA TYR A 113 -7.37 -5.67 -9.33
C TYR A 113 -6.64 -6.20 -10.57
N TYR A 114 -5.36 -5.87 -10.72
CA TYR A 114 -4.57 -6.35 -11.84
C TYR A 114 -4.38 -7.88 -11.83
N PHE A 115 -4.16 -8.48 -10.66
CA PHE A 115 -4.09 -9.93 -10.51
C PHE A 115 -5.38 -10.62 -10.94
N VAL A 116 -6.54 -10.11 -10.49
CA VAL A 116 -7.86 -10.64 -10.89
C VAL A 116 -8.03 -10.61 -12.40
N LEU A 117 -7.69 -9.49 -13.07
CA LEU A 117 -7.82 -9.34 -14.52
C LEU A 117 -6.93 -10.30 -15.31
N ASN A 118 -5.79 -10.69 -14.74
CA ASN A 118 -4.81 -11.57 -15.41
C ASN A 118 -4.89 -13.04 -14.93
N GLY A 119 -5.92 -13.41 -14.19
CA GLY A 119 -6.15 -14.78 -13.74
C GLY A 119 -5.19 -15.27 -12.63
N PHE A 120 -4.54 -14.35 -11.94
CA PHE A 120 -3.73 -14.64 -10.75
C PHE A 120 -4.60 -14.61 -9.50
N ASP A 121 -4.22 -15.44 -8.50
CA ASP A 121 -4.79 -15.32 -7.18
C ASP A 121 -4.39 -14.00 -6.52
N THR A 122 -5.35 -13.40 -5.82
CA THR A 122 -5.09 -12.21 -4.98
C THR A 122 -4.25 -12.59 -3.77
N THR A 123 -3.53 -11.61 -3.23
CA THR A 123 -2.72 -11.80 -2.03
C THR A 123 -3.54 -11.63 -0.76
N GLU A 124 -3.03 -12.11 0.36
CA GLU A 124 -3.41 -11.56 1.65
C GLU A 124 -2.73 -10.20 1.84
N ILE A 125 -3.41 -9.27 2.50
CA ILE A 125 -2.99 -7.87 2.58
C ILE A 125 -2.83 -7.47 4.04
N THR A 126 -1.69 -6.87 4.40
CA THR A 126 -1.50 -6.29 5.74
C THR A 126 -2.42 -5.09 5.95
N PHE A 127 -3.11 -5.05 7.09
CA PHE A 127 -4.00 -3.96 7.45
C PHE A 127 -3.76 -3.52 8.89
N GLY A 128 -3.45 -2.23 9.09
CA GLY A 128 -3.12 -1.69 10.39
C GLY A 128 -4.29 -1.81 11.38
N ALA A 129 -4.01 -2.27 12.59
CA ALA A 129 -5.02 -2.46 13.64
C ALA A 129 -5.84 -1.19 13.94
N ASN A 130 -5.24 0.00 13.77
CA ASN A 130 -5.92 1.29 13.93
C ASN A 130 -7.02 1.57 12.90
N LEU A 131 -6.96 0.91 11.74
CA LEU A 131 -7.97 1.04 10.68
C LEU A 131 -9.10 0.02 10.86
N MET A 132 -8.87 -1.07 11.60
CA MET A 132 -9.86 -2.11 11.92
C MET A 132 -10.69 -1.74 13.16
N MET A 133 -11.26 -0.53 13.18
CA MET A 133 -12.06 -0.04 14.31
C MET A 133 -13.56 -0.13 14.07
N HIS A 134 -13.99 0.03 12.81
CA HIS A 134 -15.41 0.03 12.45
C HIS A 134 -15.84 -1.36 11.97
N PRO A 135 -17.00 -1.91 12.44
CA PRO A 135 -17.44 -3.26 12.08
C PRO A 135 -17.48 -3.53 10.56
N VAL A 136 -18.01 -2.59 9.77
CA VAL A 136 -18.06 -2.71 8.30
C VAL A 136 -16.68 -2.75 7.68
N VAL A 137 -15.74 -1.94 8.17
CA VAL A 137 -14.35 -1.94 7.70
C VAL A 137 -13.67 -3.28 8.00
N ILE A 138 -13.96 -3.86 9.18
CA ILE A 138 -13.47 -5.20 9.54
C ILE A 138 -14.05 -6.25 8.61
N ASP A 139 -15.37 -6.24 8.39
CA ASP A 139 -16.03 -7.24 7.54
C ASP A 139 -15.59 -7.15 6.08
N VAL A 140 -15.53 -5.95 5.51
CA VAL A 140 -15.02 -5.72 4.15
C VAL A 140 -13.55 -6.13 4.05
N GLY A 141 -12.71 -5.69 4.99
CA GLY A 141 -11.28 -5.99 5.00
C GLY A 141 -11.01 -7.49 5.11
N LYS A 142 -11.59 -8.17 6.10
CA LYS A 142 -11.38 -9.62 6.29
C LYS A 142 -11.98 -10.45 5.16
N SER A 143 -13.07 -10.00 4.54
CA SER A 143 -13.64 -10.63 3.33
C SER A 143 -12.78 -10.38 2.08
N ASN A 144 -11.92 -9.37 2.11
CA ASN A 144 -10.95 -9.05 1.04
C ASN A 144 -9.53 -9.54 1.35
N LYS A 145 -9.38 -10.61 2.10
CA LYS A 145 -8.10 -11.21 2.51
C LYS A 145 -7.19 -10.27 3.31
N MET A 146 -7.73 -9.25 3.99
CA MET A 146 -6.92 -8.41 4.86
C MET A 146 -6.71 -9.05 6.24
N PHE A 147 -5.49 -9.01 6.74
CA PHE A 147 -5.14 -9.48 8.07
C PHE A 147 -4.53 -8.36 8.93
N LYS A 148 -4.80 -8.45 10.24
CA LYS A 148 -4.48 -7.39 11.19
C LYS A 148 -2.99 -7.37 11.54
N VAL A 149 -2.39 -6.17 11.52
CA VAL A 149 -1.02 -5.92 11.93
C VAL A 149 -0.99 -4.93 13.09
N ALA A 150 -0.36 -5.33 14.20
CA ALA A 150 -0.12 -4.44 15.33
C ALA A 150 0.85 -3.32 14.94
N ARG A 151 0.61 -2.10 15.45
CA ARG A 151 1.53 -0.98 15.27
C ARG A 151 2.54 -0.91 16.39
N PRO A 152 3.76 -0.40 16.11
CA PRO A 152 4.71 -0.04 17.17
C PRO A 152 4.08 0.97 18.13
N GLY A 153 4.12 0.68 19.42
CA GLY A 153 3.56 1.52 20.48
C GLY A 153 3.18 0.63 21.68
N GLY A 154 3.28 1.14 22.89
CA GLY A 154 2.99 0.35 24.09
C GLY A 154 4.20 -0.42 24.64
N ASP A 155 3.93 -1.58 25.27
CA ASP A 155 4.99 -2.41 25.87
C ASP A 155 5.87 -3.06 24.79
N ILE A 156 7.19 -2.98 24.97
CA ILE A 156 8.20 -3.60 24.10
C ILE A 156 8.00 -5.10 23.98
N LYS A 157 7.58 -5.77 25.06
CA LYS A 157 7.32 -7.22 25.06
C LYS A 157 6.11 -7.58 24.21
N GLU A 158 5.02 -6.80 24.31
CA GLU A 158 3.83 -7.00 23.49
C GLU A 158 4.15 -6.79 22.01
N PHE A 159 4.90 -5.74 21.69
CA PHE A 159 5.34 -5.51 20.32
C PHE A 159 6.24 -6.64 19.79
N TYR A 160 7.15 -7.17 20.62
CA TYR A 160 7.98 -8.32 20.23
C TYR A 160 7.12 -9.56 19.95
N HIS A 161 6.16 -9.89 20.84
CA HIS A 161 5.25 -11.03 20.65
C HIS A 161 4.37 -10.87 19.41
N SER A 162 3.81 -9.69 19.20
CA SER A 162 3.02 -9.39 17.99
C SER A 162 3.86 -9.51 16.71
N SER A 163 5.11 -9.05 16.74
CA SER A 163 6.03 -9.17 15.60
C SER A 163 6.42 -10.62 15.31
N MET A 164 6.66 -11.42 16.35
CA MET A 164 6.91 -12.85 16.23
C MET A 164 5.70 -13.57 15.63
N HIS A 165 4.52 -13.31 16.17
CA HIS A 165 3.25 -13.86 15.69
C HIS A 165 2.98 -13.52 14.21
N LEU A 166 3.23 -12.26 13.83
CA LEU A 166 3.14 -11.80 12.44
C LEU A 166 4.15 -12.53 11.52
N SER A 167 5.40 -12.70 11.98
CA SER A 167 6.44 -13.44 11.25
C SER A 167 6.02 -14.88 10.99
N GLU A 168 5.48 -15.56 12.01
CA GLU A 168 4.97 -16.93 11.90
C GLU A 168 3.77 -17.00 10.95
N TYR A 169 2.85 -16.02 11.02
CA TYR A 169 1.68 -15.98 10.15
C TYR A 169 2.06 -15.80 8.69
N ILE A 170 2.94 -14.85 8.35
CA ILE A 170 3.41 -14.63 6.98
C ILE A 170 4.05 -15.92 6.43
N ARG A 171 4.89 -16.57 7.20
CA ARG A 171 5.54 -17.81 6.80
C ARG A 171 4.55 -18.96 6.59
N TYR A 172 3.61 -19.13 7.53
CA TYR A 172 2.50 -20.08 7.40
C TYR A 172 1.67 -19.80 6.13
N THR A 173 1.33 -18.54 5.86
CA THR A 173 0.52 -18.14 4.70
C THR A 173 1.22 -18.51 3.39
N ILE A 174 2.52 -18.25 3.27
CA ILE A 174 3.29 -18.53 2.04
C ILE A 174 3.59 -20.02 1.88
N LYS A 175 4.01 -20.71 2.95
CA LYS A 175 4.56 -22.09 2.85
C LYS A 175 3.49 -23.17 2.99
N GLU A 176 2.50 -22.96 3.85
CA GLU A 176 1.52 -24.00 4.21
C GLU A 176 0.14 -23.69 3.63
N LYS A 177 -0.32 -22.45 3.74
CA LYS A 177 -1.60 -22.00 3.21
C LYS A 177 -1.60 -21.88 1.68
N GLY A 178 -0.43 -21.67 1.08
CA GLY A 178 -0.28 -21.49 -0.36
C GLY A 178 -0.92 -20.19 -0.86
N GLN A 179 -0.68 -19.08 -0.13
CA GLN A 179 -1.15 -17.76 -0.50
C GLN A 179 0.01 -16.75 -0.50
N SER A 180 0.03 -15.84 -1.47
CA SER A 180 0.96 -14.72 -1.46
C SER A 180 0.52 -13.66 -0.45
N VAL A 181 1.47 -12.84 0.01
CA VAL A 181 1.23 -11.76 0.98
C VAL A 181 1.72 -10.43 0.40
N TRP A 182 0.93 -9.37 0.56
CA TRP A 182 1.35 -7.99 0.33
C TRP A 182 1.61 -7.28 1.66
N ILE A 183 2.74 -6.60 1.77
CA ILE A 183 3.12 -5.79 2.91
C ILE A 183 3.80 -4.50 2.46
N ALA A 184 3.52 -3.39 3.14
CA ALA A 184 4.25 -2.15 2.95
C ALA A 184 5.69 -2.27 3.49
N GLN A 185 6.66 -1.63 2.82
CA GLN A 185 8.08 -1.65 3.20
C GLN A 185 8.38 -0.91 4.52
N ARG A 186 7.41 -0.19 5.07
CA ARG A 186 7.53 0.61 6.29
C ARG A 186 6.20 0.76 7.00
N ASN A 187 6.26 1.16 8.25
CA ASN A 187 5.07 1.57 8.98
C ASN A 187 4.63 2.97 8.52
N GLY A 188 3.39 3.06 8.04
CA GLY A 188 2.79 4.28 7.49
C GLY A 188 3.30 4.64 6.08
N ARG A 189 2.57 5.57 5.44
CA ARG A 189 2.87 6.03 4.08
C ARG A 189 4.14 6.87 4.02
N THR A 190 4.86 6.78 2.90
CA THR A 190 5.87 7.77 2.52
C THR A 190 5.17 9.11 2.29
N LYS A 191 5.67 10.18 2.91
CA LYS A 191 5.08 11.52 2.81
C LYS A 191 5.96 12.48 2.02
N ASN A 192 7.26 12.37 2.20
CA ASN A 192 8.26 13.26 1.59
C ASN A 192 8.79 12.76 0.23
N GLY A 193 8.21 11.74 -0.37
CA GLY A 193 8.68 11.18 -1.64
C GLY A 193 9.91 10.26 -1.54
N ILE A 194 10.52 10.09 -0.36
CA ILE A 194 11.68 9.22 -0.16
C ILE A 194 11.21 7.86 0.32
N ASP A 195 11.24 6.88 -0.58
CA ASP A 195 10.89 5.50 -0.26
C ASP A 195 12.08 4.80 0.40
N GLN A 196 11.87 4.34 1.63
CA GLN A 196 12.89 3.67 2.42
C GLN A 196 12.29 2.50 3.19
N THR A 197 12.90 1.33 3.06
CA THR A 197 12.51 0.12 3.78
C THR A 197 12.94 0.19 5.24
N ASP A 198 11.97 0.00 6.15
CA ASP A 198 12.27 -0.13 7.58
C ASP A 198 13.00 -1.46 7.84
N GLN A 199 14.23 -1.38 8.36
CA GLN A 199 14.98 -2.58 8.72
C GLN A 199 14.26 -3.46 9.76
N GLY A 200 13.36 -2.88 10.56
CA GLY A 200 12.52 -3.60 11.51
C GLY A 200 11.60 -4.63 10.85
N ILE A 201 11.14 -4.33 9.63
CA ILE A 201 10.36 -5.28 8.83
C ILE A 201 11.22 -6.47 8.41
N ILE A 202 12.46 -6.24 7.97
CA ILE A 202 13.38 -7.32 7.60
C ILE A 202 13.72 -8.18 8.83
N LYS A 203 13.95 -7.54 9.98
CA LYS A 203 14.14 -8.24 11.25
C LYS A 203 12.92 -9.10 11.57
N MET A 204 11.71 -8.56 11.44
CA MET A 204 10.46 -9.28 11.69
C MET A 204 10.33 -10.51 10.77
N PHE A 205 10.65 -10.42 9.48
CA PHE A 205 10.62 -11.56 8.56
C PHE A 205 11.54 -12.72 9.00
N CYS A 206 12.62 -12.42 9.70
CA CYS A 206 13.56 -13.42 10.20
C CYS A 206 13.16 -14.02 11.58
N MET A 207 12.22 -13.43 12.32
CA MET A 207 11.98 -13.79 13.73
C MET A 207 11.54 -15.24 13.90
N SER A 208 10.65 -15.74 13.05
CA SER A 208 10.11 -17.12 13.15
C SER A 208 11.09 -18.20 12.63
N GLU A 209 12.21 -17.83 12.00
CA GLU A 209 13.29 -18.73 11.56
C GLU A 209 14.65 -18.08 11.86
N SER A 210 14.95 -17.91 13.15
CA SER A 210 16.07 -17.09 13.59
C SER A 210 17.46 -17.77 13.45
N LYS A 211 17.50 -19.09 13.22
CA LYS A 211 18.75 -19.84 13.13
C LYS A 211 19.53 -19.57 11.85
N ASP A 212 18.82 -19.34 10.75
CA ASP A 212 19.40 -19.07 9.43
C ASP A 212 18.63 -17.92 8.77
N LYS A 213 19.18 -16.71 8.88
CA LYS A 213 18.56 -15.49 8.34
C LYS A 213 18.48 -15.48 6.81
N ILE A 214 19.43 -16.14 6.13
CA ILE A 214 19.46 -16.23 4.66
C ILE A 214 18.30 -17.13 4.20
N LYS A 215 18.20 -18.31 4.78
CA LYS A 215 17.10 -19.24 4.53
C LYS A 215 15.76 -18.63 4.89
N ALA A 216 15.67 -17.95 6.04
CA ALA A 216 14.47 -17.28 6.52
C ALA A 216 13.87 -16.33 5.48
N LEU A 217 14.70 -15.53 4.83
CA LEU A 217 14.27 -14.58 3.80
C LEU A 217 14.07 -15.24 2.42
N ALA A 218 14.95 -16.17 2.04
CA ALA A 218 14.85 -16.86 0.75
C ALA A 218 13.55 -17.67 0.61
N GLU A 219 13.08 -18.28 1.68
CA GLU A 219 11.83 -19.06 1.72
C GLU A 219 10.56 -18.20 1.52
N LEU A 220 10.64 -16.89 1.77
CA LEU A 220 9.51 -15.98 1.58
C LEU A 220 9.36 -15.52 0.13
N ASN A 221 10.30 -15.81 -0.76
CA ASN A 221 10.27 -15.40 -2.16
C ASN A 221 9.95 -13.90 -2.32
N ILE A 222 10.73 -13.04 -1.68
CA ILE A 222 10.48 -11.59 -1.63
C ILE A 222 10.51 -10.98 -3.03
N VAL A 223 9.45 -10.27 -3.41
CA VAL A 223 9.33 -9.48 -4.64
C VAL A 223 9.09 -8.03 -4.24
N PRO A 224 10.07 -7.13 -4.44
CA PRO A 224 9.84 -5.71 -4.26
C PRO A 224 8.86 -5.18 -5.32
N ILE A 225 8.00 -4.25 -4.93
CA ILE A 225 7.04 -3.58 -5.82
C ILE A 225 7.23 -2.07 -5.71
N ALA A 226 7.34 -1.41 -6.86
CA ALA A 226 7.29 0.03 -6.94
C ALA A 226 5.92 0.47 -7.48
N ILE A 227 5.21 1.28 -6.71
CA ILE A 227 4.02 1.98 -7.18
C ILE A 227 4.35 3.46 -7.35
N SER A 228 3.94 4.02 -8.48
CA SER A 228 4.22 5.41 -8.88
C SER A 228 2.92 6.09 -9.29
N TYR A 229 2.68 7.25 -8.73
CA TYR A 229 1.55 8.12 -9.03
C TYR A 229 2.07 9.40 -9.68
N GLU A 230 1.45 9.85 -10.79
CA GLU A 230 1.77 11.14 -11.39
C GLU A 230 1.37 12.30 -10.47
N TRP A 231 0.18 12.23 -9.90
CA TRP A 231 -0.26 13.07 -8.80
C TRP A 231 -0.23 12.25 -7.51
N GLU A 232 0.64 12.64 -6.62
CA GLU A 232 0.87 11.91 -5.36
C GLU A 232 -0.42 11.89 -4.52
N SER A 233 -0.81 10.70 -4.07
CA SER A 233 -2.02 10.55 -3.26
C SER A 233 -1.92 11.35 -1.96
N CYS A 234 -2.94 12.18 -1.69
CA CYS A 234 -3.02 13.03 -0.50
C CYS A 234 -1.86 14.02 -0.36
N ASP A 235 -1.30 14.51 -1.45
CA ASP A 235 -0.10 15.36 -1.48
C ASP A 235 -0.21 16.60 -0.57
N ILE A 236 -1.29 17.36 -0.67
CA ILE A 236 -1.54 18.52 0.20
C ILE A 236 -1.63 18.10 1.67
N LEU A 237 -2.35 17.01 1.99
CA LEU A 237 -2.44 16.51 3.36
C LEU A 237 -1.07 16.05 3.88
N LYS A 238 -0.26 15.44 3.02
CA LYS A 238 1.12 15.05 3.35
C LYS A 238 2.02 16.26 3.59
N ALA A 239 1.92 17.29 2.75
CA ALA A 239 2.69 18.53 2.92
C ALA A 239 2.34 19.22 4.24
N LEU A 240 1.07 19.32 4.59
CA LEU A 240 0.62 19.88 5.87
C LEU A 240 1.13 19.09 7.07
N GLU A 241 1.04 17.74 7.02
CA GLU A 241 1.56 16.90 8.09
C GLU A 241 3.08 17.05 8.25
N LEU A 242 3.83 17.14 7.14
CA LEU A 242 5.27 17.39 7.17
C LEU A 242 5.59 18.78 7.72
N TYR A 243 4.82 19.79 7.34
CA TYR A 243 4.95 21.15 7.86
C TYR A 243 4.74 21.18 9.38
N GLU A 244 3.61 20.66 9.88
CA GLU A 244 3.33 20.58 11.32
C GLU A 244 4.42 19.79 12.08
N SER A 245 4.93 18.72 11.47
CA SER A 245 5.96 17.84 12.06
C SER A 245 7.30 18.51 12.30
N GLN A 246 7.58 19.65 11.66
CA GLN A 246 8.81 20.43 11.90
C GLN A 246 8.79 21.18 13.23
N TYR A 247 7.60 21.54 13.71
CA TYR A 247 7.42 22.34 14.91
C TYR A 247 7.01 21.52 16.13
N THR A 248 6.25 20.44 15.92
CA THR A 248 5.72 19.61 17.00
C THR A 248 5.70 18.14 16.61
N LYS A 249 5.70 17.26 17.60
CA LYS A 249 5.45 15.84 17.33
C LYS A 249 4.03 15.69 16.82
N TYR A 250 3.90 15.34 15.56
CA TYR A 250 2.58 15.13 14.93
C TYR A 250 1.77 14.05 15.64
N THR A 251 0.54 14.37 15.93
CA THR A 251 -0.44 13.41 16.49
C THR A 251 -1.68 13.44 15.62
N LYS A 252 -2.04 12.28 15.08
CA LYS A 252 -3.21 12.14 14.22
C LYS A 252 -4.50 12.55 14.95
N LYS A 253 -5.31 13.34 14.26
CA LYS A 253 -6.65 13.73 14.72
C LYS A 253 -7.66 12.59 14.50
N PRO A 254 -8.74 12.49 15.31
CA PRO A 254 -9.81 11.55 15.04
C PRO A 254 -10.38 11.72 13.61
N GLY A 255 -10.56 10.61 12.88
CA GLY A 255 -11.09 10.62 11.52
C GLY A 255 -10.07 10.93 10.41
N GLU A 256 -8.83 11.28 10.74
CA GLU A 256 -7.81 11.65 9.75
C GLU A 256 -7.47 10.52 8.78
N ASP A 257 -7.38 9.26 9.26
CA ASP A 257 -7.14 8.11 8.39
C ASP A 257 -8.31 7.92 7.40
N LEU A 258 -9.56 8.09 7.84
CA LEU A 258 -10.73 8.01 6.97
C LEU A 258 -10.73 9.16 5.94
N ASN A 259 -10.43 10.39 6.36
CA ASN A 259 -10.28 11.51 5.44
C ASN A 259 -9.19 11.26 4.39
N SER A 260 -8.06 10.69 4.80
CA SER A 260 -6.98 10.30 3.88
C SER A 260 -7.40 9.20 2.91
N ILE A 261 -8.20 8.21 3.34
CA ILE A 261 -8.73 7.17 2.46
C ILE A 261 -9.67 7.79 1.42
N LEU A 262 -10.62 8.64 1.84
CA LEU A 262 -11.56 9.29 0.94
C LEU A 262 -10.86 10.23 -0.05
N THR A 263 -9.91 11.04 0.43
CA THR A 263 -9.09 11.91 -0.44
C THR A 263 -8.32 11.07 -1.45
N GLY A 264 -7.67 9.98 -1.00
CA GLY A 264 -6.94 9.07 -1.87
C GLY A 264 -7.82 8.43 -2.95
N ILE A 265 -9.07 8.09 -2.66
CA ILE A 265 -10.02 7.52 -3.63
C ILE A 265 -10.47 8.58 -4.65
N LEU A 266 -10.78 9.81 -4.21
CA LEU A 266 -11.46 10.83 -5.00
C LEU A 266 -10.50 11.73 -5.78
N GLN A 267 -9.32 12.02 -5.25
CA GLN A 267 -8.33 12.90 -5.87
C GLN A 267 -7.87 12.34 -7.23
N PRO A 268 -7.76 13.17 -8.28
CA PRO A 268 -7.13 12.79 -9.54
C PRO A 268 -5.68 12.32 -9.32
N LYS A 269 -5.30 11.21 -9.95
CA LYS A 269 -3.94 10.64 -9.86
C LYS A 269 -3.17 10.74 -11.18
N GLY A 270 -3.84 11.12 -12.28
CA GLY A 270 -3.21 11.08 -13.59
C GLY A 270 -2.78 9.66 -13.97
N ARG A 271 -1.55 9.49 -14.38
CA ARG A 271 -0.96 8.19 -14.72
C ARG A 271 -0.51 7.44 -13.46
N VAL A 272 -0.78 6.13 -13.40
CA VAL A 272 -0.36 5.26 -12.31
C VAL A 272 0.37 4.06 -12.87
N HIS A 273 1.53 3.71 -12.30
CA HIS A 273 2.31 2.56 -12.71
C HIS A 273 2.67 1.67 -11.52
N ILE A 274 2.50 0.36 -11.68
CA ILE A 274 2.99 -0.66 -10.73
C ILE A 274 4.07 -1.47 -11.43
N ALA A 275 5.26 -1.57 -10.84
CA ALA A 275 6.34 -2.42 -11.31
C ALA A 275 6.59 -3.56 -10.32
N LEU A 276 6.37 -4.81 -10.75
CA LEU A 276 6.82 -5.98 -10.02
C LEU A 276 8.30 -6.20 -10.37
N CYS A 277 9.15 -6.02 -9.37
CA CYS A 277 10.59 -6.19 -9.53
C CYS A 277 10.99 -7.67 -9.65
N LEU A 278 12.25 -7.94 -9.98
CA LEU A 278 12.76 -9.31 -9.93
C LEU A 278 12.72 -9.84 -8.49
N PRO A 279 12.31 -11.09 -8.26
CA PRO A 279 12.39 -11.71 -6.94
C PRO A 279 13.82 -11.66 -6.38
N ILE A 280 13.96 -11.43 -5.09
CA ILE A 280 15.26 -11.48 -4.42
C ILE A 280 15.70 -12.94 -4.35
N ARG A 281 16.91 -13.21 -4.86
CA ARG A 281 17.45 -14.56 -4.91
C ARG A 281 18.33 -14.87 -3.70
N MET A 282 18.42 -16.13 -3.33
CA MET A 282 19.28 -16.59 -2.24
C MET A 282 20.73 -16.12 -2.41
N ALA A 283 21.28 -16.12 -3.63
CA ALA A 283 22.65 -15.66 -3.90
C ALA A 283 22.87 -14.18 -3.52
N GLU A 284 21.84 -13.32 -3.69
CA GLU A 284 21.90 -11.90 -3.30
C GLU A 284 21.86 -11.74 -1.78
N LEU A 285 21.08 -12.57 -1.10
CA LEU A 285 21.03 -12.62 0.37
C LEU A 285 22.34 -13.14 0.96
N SER A 286 22.94 -14.14 0.32
CA SER A 286 24.23 -14.73 0.73
C SER A 286 25.42 -13.79 0.52
N ALA A 287 25.31 -12.80 -0.38
CA ALA A 287 26.35 -11.78 -0.55
C ALA A 287 26.59 -10.94 0.73
N PHE A 288 25.64 -10.94 1.65
CA PHE A 288 25.73 -10.27 2.94
C PHE A 288 26.05 -11.22 4.10
N GLU A 289 26.40 -12.49 3.82
CA GLU A 289 26.83 -13.45 4.82
C GLU A 289 28.07 -12.93 5.57
N GLY A 290 28.13 -13.19 6.87
CA GLY A 290 29.23 -12.70 7.72
C GLY A 290 29.00 -11.31 8.33
N GLN A 291 28.05 -10.53 7.85
CA GLN A 291 27.63 -9.28 8.51
C GLN A 291 26.93 -9.57 9.84
N THR A 292 27.05 -8.64 10.79
CA THR A 292 26.21 -8.65 12.00
C THR A 292 24.73 -8.65 11.63
N ASN A 293 23.85 -9.12 12.50
CA ASN A 293 22.42 -9.15 12.21
C ASN A 293 21.86 -7.78 11.85
N ASN A 294 22.31 -6.72 12.52
CA ASN A 294 21.87 -5.37 12.24
C ASN A 294 22.32 -4.87 10.86
N GLU A 295 23.57 -5.11 10.50
CA GLU A 295 24.12 -4.74 9.18
C GLU A 295 23.45 -5.56 8.07
N TYR A 296 23.25 -6.86 8.30
CA TYR A 296 22.55 -7.73 7.36
C TYR A 296 21.13 -7.21 7.03
N HIS A 297 20.34 -6.90 8.07
CA HIS A 297 18.98 -6.37 7.86
C HIS A 297 18.99 -5.04 7.11
N LYS A 298 19.96 -4.17 7.40
CA LYS A 298 20.15 -2.90 6.64
C LYS A 298 20.53 -3.16 5.19
N SER A 299 21.41 -4.13 4.94
CA SER A 299 21.86 -4.47 3.58
C SER A 299 20.70 -5.03 2.75
N VAL A 300 19.86 -5.89 3.33
CA VAL A 300 18.66 -6.40 2.66
C VAL A 300 17.63 -5.29 2.44
N ALA A 301 17.42 -4.40 3.40
CA ALA A 301 16.54 -3.23 3.23
C ALA A 301 17.00 -2.36 2.06
N ARG A 302 18.30 -2.04 1.97
CA ARG A 302 18.89 -1.28 0.84
C ARG A 302 18.75 -2.01 -0.50
N LEU A 303 18.83 -3.35 -0.52
CA LEU A 303 18.60 -4.13 -1.74
C LEU A 303 17.15 -3.97 -2.22
N ILE A 304 16.17 -3.99 -1.30
CA ILE A 304 14.76 -3.73 -1.62
C ILE A 304 14.60 -2.31 -2.13
N ASP A 305 15.16 -1.31 -1.43
CA ASP A 305 15.10 0.11 -1.83
C ASP A 305 15.69 0.33 -3.22
N SER A 306 16.85 -0.24 -3.51
CA SER A 306 17.47 -0.13 -4.83
C SER A 306 16.58 -0.66 -5.95
N ARG A 307 15.86 -1.77 -5.70
CA ARG A 307 14.94 -2.31 -6.68
C ARG A 307 13.69 -1.45 -6.86
N ILE A 308 13.12 -0.96 -5.77
CA ILE A 308 11.96 -0.08 -5.80
C ILE A 308 12.31 1.23 -6.51
N ASN A 309 13.40 1.89 -6.10
CA ASN A 309 13.81 3.17 -6.66
C ASN A 309 14.16 3.08 -8.15
N THR A 310 14.86 2.00 -8.56
CA THR A 310 15.17 1.76 -9.99
C THR A 310 13.91 1.52 -10.81
N ALA A 311 12.90 0.83 -10.25
CA ALA A 311 11.65 0.51 -10.92
C ALA A 311 10.60 1.60 -10.83
N TYR A 312 10.77 2.57 -9.92
CA TYR A 312 9.85 3.69 -9.75
C TYR A 312 9.77 4.50 -11.06
N ARG A 313 8.57 4.63 -11.61
CA ARG A 313 8.34 5.40 -12.84
C ARG A 313 8.21 6.88 -12.50
N LEU A 314 9.15 7.68 -13.00
CA LEU A 314 9.06 9.13 -12.89
C LEU A 314 8.08 9.66 -13.95
N PHE A 315 7.27 10.63 -13.55
CA PHE A 315 6.33 11.35 -14.40
C PHE A 315 6.75 12.83 -14.53
N PRO A 316 6.20 13.58 -15.47
CA PRO A 316 6.50 15.00 -15.64
C PRO A 316 6.49 15.81 -14.34
N ASN A 317 5.52 15.58 -13.45
CA ASN A 317 5.43 16.26 -12.16
C ASN A 317 6.69 16.13 -11.30
N ASN A 318 7.38 14.98 -11.36
CA ASN A 318 8.63 14.78 -10.65
C ASN A 318 9.74 15.69 -11.19
N TYR A 319 9.85 15.80 -12.50
CA TYR A 319 10.88 16.62 -13.17
C TYR A 319 10.60 18.12 -13.03
N ILE A 320 9.33 18.53 -13.15
CA ILE A 320 8.87 19.90 -12.91
C ILE A 320 9.23 20.31 -11.48
N ALA A 321 8.86 19.49 -10.51
CA ALA A 321 9.15 19.75 -9.11
C ALA A 321 10.65 19.84 -8.82
N HIS A 322 11.46 18.96 -9.43
CA HIS A 322 12.90 19.01 -9.30
C HIS A 322 13.47 20.33 -9.85
N ASP A 323 13.06 20.74 -11.05
CA ASP A 323 13.55 21.98 -11.65
C ASP A 323 13.12 23.21 -10.83
N ILE A 324 11.91 23.22 -10.27
CA ILE A 324 11.43 24.27 -9.34
C ILE A 324 12.27 24.27 -8.06
N LEU A 325 12.45 23.12 -7.40
CA LEU A 325 13.14 23.02 -6.10
C LEU A 325 14.58 23.50 -6.18
N TYR A 326 15.26 23.19 -7.29
CA TYR A 326 16.68 23.55 -7.50
C TYR A 326 16.89 24.83 -8.34
N GLY A 327 15.81 25.53 -8.72
CA GLY A 327 15.87 26.78 -9.48
C GLY A 327 16.59 26.65 -10.83
N ASN A 328 16.38 25.53 -11.53
CA ASN A 328 17.05 25.23 -12.81
C ASN A 328 16.06 24.72 -13.85
N THR A 329 16.57 24.33 -15.04
CA THR A 329 15.80 23.81 -16.17
C THR A 329 16.37 22.48 -16.68
N ARG A 330 16.99 21.72 -15.77
CA ARG A 330 17.72 20.49 -16.13
C ARG A 330 16.86 19.46 -16.84
N TYR A 331 15.60 19.38 -16.45
CA TYR A 331 14.68 18.39 -16.97
C TYR A 331 13.58 18.98 -17.86
N GLN A 332 13.76 20.20 -18.37
CA GLN A 332 12.75 20.89 -19.20
C GLN A 332 12.28 20.07 -20.40
N SER A 333 13.11 19.20 -20.95
CA SER A 333 12.73 18.31 -22.04
C SER A 333 11.85 17.13 -21.64
N MET A 334 11.61 16.92 -20.33
CA MET A 334 10.84 15.82 -19.78
C MET A 334 9.38 16.17 -19.49
N TYR A 335 8.98 17.42 -19.74
CA TYR A 335 7.63 17.91 -19.53
C TYR A 335 7.27 19.00 -20.54
N THR A 336 5.98 19.23 -20.72
CA THR A 336 5.43 20.29 -21.59
C THR A 336 5.10 21.54 -20.77
N ASP A 337 4.93 22.66 -21.45
CA ASP A 337 4.46 23.92 -20.82
C ASP A 337 3.06 23.74 -20.20
N GLU A 338 2.21 22.90 -20.79
CA GLU A 338 0.88 22.59 -20.25
C GLU A 338 0.98 21.83 -18.93
N GLU A 339 1.82 20.78 -18.87
CA GLU A 339 2.06 20.02 -17.64
C GLU A 339 2.67 20.91 -16.54
N TYR A 340 3.62 21.79 -16.91
CA TYR A 340 4.20 22.77 -16.01
C TYR A 340 3.14 23.72 -15.43
N ASN A 341 2.28 24.29 -16.27
CA ASN A 341 1.22 25.20 -15.83
C ASN A 341 0.18 24.49 -14.94
N LEU A 342 -0.19 23.23 -15.25
CA LEU A 342 -1.07 22.43 -14.41
C LEU A 342 -0.45 22.18 -13.03
N PHE A 343 0.85 21.86 -12.96
CA PHE A 343 1.54 21.69 -11.70
C PHE A 343 1.55 22.98 -10.87
N LEU A 344 1.84 24.14 -11.49
CA LEU A 344 1.78 25.44 -10.81
C LEU A 344 0.37 25.80 -10.35
N GLN A 345 -0.66 25.43 -11.12
CA GLN A 345 -2.05 25.65 -10.72
C GLN A 345 -2.39 24.82 -9.47
N HIS A 346 -1.96 23.57 -9.42
CA HIS A 346 -2.16 22.71 -8.26
C HIS A 346 -1.36 23.21 -7.04
N LEU A 347 -0.12 23.66 -7.24
CA LEU A 347 0.70 24.28 -6.20
C LEU A 347 0.02 25.49 -5.56
N LYS A 348 -0.67 26.34 -6.35
CA LYS A 348 -1.44 27.49 -5.86
C LYS A 348 -2.60 27.13 -4.94
N GLU A 349 -3.06 25.89 -4.92
CA GLU A 349 -4.08 25.45 -3.97
C GLU A 349 -3.60 25.56 -2.51
N LEU A 350 -2.29 25.62 -2.29
CA LEU A 350 -1.70 25.82 -0.96
C LEU A 350 -1.96 27.23 -0.42
N ASP A 351 -2.24 28.23 -1.26
CA ASP A 351 -2.50 29.63 -0.85
C ASP A 351 -3.65 29.74 0.15
N ARG A 352 -4.59 28.78 0.14
CA ARG A 352 -5.69 28.70 1.11
C ARG A 352 -5.23 28.49 2.56
N TYR A 353 -3.98 28.13 2.77
CA TYR A 353 -3.37 27.94 4.09
C TYR A 353 -2.50 29.11 4.54
N ALA A 354 -2.47 30.24 3.81
CA ALA A 354 -1.64 31.40 4.07
C ALA A 354 -1.87 32.06 5.45
N GLU A 355 -3.07 31.89 6.03
CA GLU A 355 -3.36 32.41 7.37
C GLU A 355 -2.76 31.54 8.50
N THR A 356 -2.41 30.29 8.21
CA THR A 356 -1.98 29.31 9.24
C THR A 356 -0.60 28.72 9.00
N CYS A 357 -0.05 28.89 7.81
CA CYS A 357 1.25 28.33 7.41
C CYS A 357 2.11 29.42 6.74
N ASP A 358 3.42 29.28 6.88
CA ASP A 358 4.38 29.92 5.98
C ASP A 358 4.26 29.24 4.60
N ILE A 359 3.74 29.98 3.61
CA ILE A 359 3.43 29.44 2.29
C ILE A 359 4.69 29.09 1.52
N GLU A 360 5.76 29.85 1.62
CA GLU A 360 7.02 29.54 0.96
C GLU A 360 7.55 28.20 1.43
N GLN A 361 7.61 27.99 2.74
CA GLN A 361 8.05 26.72 3.34
C GLN A 361 7.09 25.56 3.00
N LEU A 362 5.77 25.78 3.00
CA LEU A 362 4.79 24.74 2.65
C LEU A 362 4.92 24.34 1.17
N CYS A 363 5.15 25.31 0.28
CA CYS A 363 5.42 25.04 -1.14
C CYS A 363 6.71 24.23 -1.32
N ASP A 364 7.79 24.56 -0.64
CA ASP A 364 9.04 23.81 -0.70
C ASP A 364 8.85 22.35 -0.25
N ILE A 365 8.11 22.13 0.82
CA ILE A 365 7.76 20.78 1.29
C ILE A 365 6.95 20.05 0.23
N PHE A 366 5.91 20.68 -0.33
CA PHE A 366 5.06 20.07 -1.34
C PHE A 366 5.85 19.70 -2.60
N VAL A 367 6.65 20.64 -3.11
CA VAL A 367 7.52 20.40 -4.26
C VAL A 367 8.52 19.28 -3.96
N GLY A 368 9.09 19.23 -2.76
CA GLY A 368 9.98 18.16 -2.31
C GLY A 368 9.36 16.76 -2.38
N ILE A 369 8.05 16.61 -2.15
CA ILE A 369 7.35 15.32 -2.26
C ILE A 369 7.51 14.73 -3.67
N TYR A 370 7.44 15.57 -4.70
CA TYR A 370 7.55 15.18 -6.09
C TYR A 370 9.00 15.14 -6.61
N ALA A 371 9.88 16.02 -6.10
CA ALA A 371 11.26 16.12 -6.53
C ALA A 371 12.14 14.97 -6.01
N ASN A 372 11.97 14.59 -4.74
CA ASN A 372 12.82 13.59 -4.08
C ASN A 372 12.91 12.23 -4.79
N PRO A 373 11.86 11.68 -5.46
CA PRO A 373 12.00 10.46 -6.23
C PRO A 373 13.01 10.54 -7.39
N VAL A 374 13.30 11.74 -7.91
CA VAL A 374 14.33 11.94 -8.96
C VAL A 374 15.73 11.70 -8.41
N ASP A 375 15.99 12.18 -7.19
CA ASP A 375 17.29 12.08 -6.53
C ASP A 375 17.56 10.69 -5.92
N ASN A 376 16.51 9.92 -5.67
CA ASN A 376 16.62 8.56 -5.12
C ASN A 376 16.87 7.47 -6.15
N ARG A 377 16.99 7.79 -7.43
CA ARG A 377 17.10 6.84 -8.54
C ARG A 377 18.51 6.35 -8.83
#